data_b25c4a1ae6a68a1d20cea717ffbf6e68
#
_entry.id   b25c4a1ae6a68a1d20cea717ffbf6e68
#
_cell.length_a   1.000
_cell.length_b   1.000
_cell.length_c   1.000
_cell.angle_alpha   90.00
_cell.angle_beta   90.00
_cell.angle_gamma   90.00
#
_symmetry.space_group_name_H-M   'P 1'
#
loop_
_entity.id
_entity.type
_entity.pdbx_description
1 polymer ?
#
loop_
_entity_poly.entity_id
_entity_poly.type
_entity_poly.pdbx_seq_one_letter_code
_entity_poly.pdbx_strand_id
1 'polypeptide(L)'
;MKHFLTMFIMLAAALALHAQTKMIIRDVNGNTTTYTLQQGGVIEFDEGGIEAVDMGLPSGTLWGSCNVGALHPEDDGAYFAWGEKSDKTVYSLSQYTLYDQVHGTYPYEETLENIAATAYDGAASQLGQPWKIPTKEQIDELLKKCSWAWGVTNGVAGYTVTGPNGNKIFLPAAGKRVDSNTENKGTTGYFWASALADRSDFEAFTLEISTAKRAINYENRYSGLPIRPVK
;
A
#
# COMPACT_ATOMS: atom_id res chain seq x y z
N MET A 1 9.91 6.91 15.99
CA MET A 1 9.83 6.07 17.21
C MET A 1 9.21 4.75 16.79
N LYS A 2 9.96 3.66 16.89
CA LYS A 2 9.45 2.32 16.59
C LYS A 2 8.47 1.94 17.68
N HIS A 3 7.20 1.85 17.36
CA HIS A 3 6.23 1.24 18.24
C HIS A 3 6.43 -0.28 18.21
N PHE A 4 7.20 -0.80 19.13
CA PHE A 4 7.22 -2.22 19.41
C PHE A 4 5.86 -2.60 20.00
N LEU A 5 5.06 -3.33 19.23
CA LEU A 5 3.87 -4.01 19.75
C LEU A 5 4.37 -5.14 20.64
N THR A 6 4.43 -4.89 21.95
CA THR A 6 4.77 -5.95 22.92
C THR A 6 3.51 -6.77 23.16
N MET A 7 3.37 -7.88 22.45
CA MET A 7 2.31 -8.86 22.68
C MET A 7 2.73 -9.77 23.84
N PHE A 8 2.09 -9.66 25.00
CA PHE A 8 2.25 -10.60 26.10
C PHE A 8 1.41 -11.85 25.84
N ILE A 9 2.04 -12.97 25.50
CA ILE A 9 1.40 -14.28 25.43
C ILE A 9 1.61 -14.95 26.79
N MET A 10 0.55 -15.09 27.59
CA MET A 10 0.55 -16.01 28.72
C MET A 10 0.10 -17.37 28.25
N LEU A 11 1.03 -18.30 28.14
CA LEU A 11 0.74 -19.72 27.90
C LEU A 11 0.53 -20.39 29.26
N ALA A 12 -0.71 -20.64 29.64
CA ALA A 12 -1.04 -21.49 30.79
C ALA A 12 -1.19 -22.94 30.30
N ALA A 13 -0.20 -23.79 30.57
CA ALA A 13 -0.31 -25.20 30.33
C ALA A 13 -1.11 -25.85 31.47
N ALA A 14 -2.36 -26.24 31.24
CA ALA A 14 -3.15 -27.04 32.15
C ALA A 14 -3.23 -28.48 31.63
N LEU A 15 -2.64 -29.41 32.36
CA LEU A 15 -2.86 -30.85 32.23
C LEU A 15 -4.24 -31.17 32.82
N ALA A 16 -5.26 -31.29 31.98
CA ALA A 16 -6.52 -31.95 32.33
C ALA A 16 -7.22 -32.47 31.08
N LEU A 17 -7.65 -33.71 31.14
CA LEU A 17 -8.49 -34.40 30.16
C LEU A 17 -9.75 -33.53 29.89
N HIS A 18 -9.99 -33.18 28.60
CA HIS A 18 -11.18 -32.47 28.08
C HIS A 18 -11.30 -30.96 28.30
N ALA A 19 -10.28 -30.24 28.71
CA ALA A 19 -10.33 -28.79 28.72
C ALA A 19 -10.06 -28.23 27.32
N GLN A 20 -11.00 -27.47 26.75
CA GLN A 20 -10.75 -26.69 25.54
C GLN A 20 -9.74 -25.59 25.85
N THR A 21 -8.60 -25.61 25.17
CA THR A 21 -7.62 -24.53 25.29
C THR A 21 -8.17 -23.27 24.61
N LYS A 22 -8.20 -22.17 25.33
CA LYS A 22 -8.63 -20.86 24.80
C LYS A 22 -7.43 -19.94 24.68
N MET A 23 -7.30 -19.30 23.54
CA MET A 23 -6.38 -18.19 23.34
C MET A 23 -7.14 -16.88 23.48
N ILE A 24 -6.66 -15.96 24.31
CA ILE A 24 -7.24 -14.65 24.52
C ILE A 24 -6.24 -13.63 23.99
N ILE A 25 -6.62 -12.90 22.95
CA ILE A 25 -5.84 -11.78 22.42
C ILE A 25 -6.44 -10.48 22.97
N ARG A 26 -5.61 -9.65 23.58
CA ARG A 26 -5.99 -8.31 24.01
C ARG A 26 -5.24 -7.29 23.19
N ASP A 27 -5.96 -6.36 22.55
CA ASP A 27 -5.36 -5.26 21.81
C ASP A 27 -4.85 -4.14 22.73
N VAL A 28 -4.20 -3.15 22.16
CA VAL A 28 -3.64 -1.98 22.90
C VAL A 28 -4.72 -1.11 23.53
N ASN A 29 -5.98 -1.21 23.09
CA ASN A 29 -7.13 -0.48 23.60
C ASN A 29 -7.87 -1.28 24.68
N GLY A 30 -7.40 -2.50 25.01
CA GLY A 30 -7.98 -3.37 26.02
C GLY A 30 -9.12 -4.27 25.52
N ASN A 31 -9.47 -4.24 24.22
CA ASN A 31 -10.46 -5.13 23.66
C ASN A 31 -9.92 -6.57 23.65
N THR A 32 -10.82 -7.52 23.92
CA THR A 32 -10.44 -8.92 24.08
C THR A 32 -11.17 -9.78 23.07
N THR A 33 -10.44 -10.57 22.31
CA THR A 33 -10.97 -11.61 21.42
C THR A 33 -10.55 -12.98 21.93
N THR A 34 -11.51 -13.89 22.06
CA THR A 34 -11.27 -15.26 22.56
C THR A 34 -11.43 -16.26 21.42
N TYR A 35 -10.41 -17.08 21.20
CA TYR A 35 -10.41 -18.18 20.24
C TYR A 35 -10.40 -19.52 21.00
N THR A 36 -11.22 -20.46 20.55
CA THR A 36 -11.17 -21.83 21.04
C THR A 36 -10.25 -22.66 20.15
N LEU A 37 -9.18 -23.20 20.72
CA LEU A 37 -8.21 -23.99 19.97
C LEU A 37 -8.68 -25.44 19.91
N GLN A 38 -8.70 -26.01 18.71
CA GLN A 38 -8.92 -27.44 18.49
C GLN A 38 -7.63 -28.20 18.80
N GLN A 39 -7.77 -29.43 19.33
CA GLN A 39 -6.62 -30.28 19.60
C GLN A 39 -5.86 -30.58 18.29
N GLY A 40 -4.56 -30.30 18.27
CA GLY A 40 -3.71 -30.48 17.09
C GLY A 40 -3.76 -29.31 16.10
N GLY A 41 -4.48 -28.22 16.40
CA GLY A 41 -4.44 -26.99 15.61
C GLY A 41 -3.10 -26.28 15.74
N VAL A 42 -2.58 -25.79 14.62
CA VAL A 42 -1.41 -24.91 14.57
C VAL A 42 -1.91 -23.47 14.64
N ILE A 43 -1.29 -22.65 15.47
CA ILE A 43 -1.49 -21.20 15.46
C ILE A 43 -0.31 -20.65 14.68
N GLU A 44 -0.58 -20.18 13.49
CA GLU A 44 0.38 -19.40 12.72
C GLU A 44 0.03 -17.94 12.90
N PHE A 45 1.00 -17.16 13.35
CA PHE A 45 0.90 -15.70 13.31
C PHE A 45 1.47 -15.25 11.98
N ASP A 46 0.59 -14.89 11.07
CA ASP A 46 1.01 -14.14 9.90
C ASP A 46 1.36 -12.73 10.37
N GLU A 47 2.65 -12.45 10.51
CA GLU A 47 3.13 -11.12 10.87
C GLU A 47 2.92 -10.11 9.73
N GLY A 48 2.17 -10.52 8.69
CA GLY A 48 1.73 -9.72 7.57
C GLY A 48 2.73 -8.61 7.23
N GLY A 49 3.77 -8.95 6.52
CA GLY A 49 4.78 -8.00 6.08
C GLY A 49 4.80 -7.88 4.57
N ILE A 50 5.19 -6.71 4.08
CA ILE A 50 5.38 -6.56 2.63
C ILE A 50 6.60 -7.37 2.21
N GLU A 51 6.37 -8.46 1.50
CA GLU A 51 7.42 -9.25 0.86
C GLU A 51 7.84 -8.60 -0.46
N ALA A 52 9.11 -8.79 -0.81
CA ALA A 52 9.65 -8.36 -2.10
C ALA A 52 9.50 -9.48 -3.12
N VAL A 53 8.76 -9.24 -4.16
CA VAL A 53 8.50 -10.18 -5.25
C VAL A 53 9.39 -9.84 -6.44
N ASP A 54 10.29 -10.76 -6.80
CA ASP A 54 11.01 -10.70 -8.07
C ASP A 54 10.07 -11.07 -9.22
N MET A 55 9.72 -10.09 -10.04
CA MET A 55 8.86 -10.28 -11.21
C MET A 55 9.64 -10.72 -12.45
N GLY A 56 10.95 -10.90 -12.39
CA GLY A 56 11.81 -11.19 -13.53
C GLY A 56 11.93 -10.04 -14.52
N LEU A 57 11.84 -8.80 -14.02
CA LEU A 57 11.93 -7.60 -14.84
C LEU A 57 13.40 -7.28 -15.19
N PRO A 58 13.69 -6.75 -16.39
CA PRO A 58 15.05 -6.38 -16.80
C PRO A 58 15.77 -5.43 -15.86
N SER A 59 15.05 -4.52 -15.20
CA SER A 59 15.61 -3.59 -14.20
C SER A 59 16.08 -4.27 -12.91
N GLY A 60 15.62 -5.49 -12.64
CA GLY A 60 15.81 -6.16 -11.35
C GLY A 60 14.94 -5.58 -10.22
N THR A 61 14.00 -4.67 -10.52
CA THR A 61 13.09 -4.10 -9.52
C THR A 61 12.27 -5.18 -8.85
N LEU A 62 12.30 -5.21 -7.52
CA LEU A 62 11.44 -6.06 -6.70
C LEU A 62 10.20 -5.27 -6.31
N TRP A 63 9.02 -5.85 -6.52
CA TRP A 63 7.73 -5.23 -6.20
C TRP A 63 7.20 -5.74 -4.86
N GLY A 64 6.56 -4.86 -4.10
CA GLY A 64 5.91 -5.28 -2.87
C GLY A 64 4.74 -6.25 -3.13
N SER A 65 4.59 -7.27 -2.28
CA SER A 65 3.48 -8.22 -2.34
C SER A 65 2.12 -7.57 -2.13
N CYS A 66 2.08 -6.50 -1.31
CA CYS A 66 0.88 -5.72 -1.00
C CYS A 66 1.16 -4.21 -0.98
N ASN A 67 0.12 -3.39 -0.81
CA ASN A 67 0.24 -1.95 -0.69
C ASN A 67 0.84 -1.56 0.68
N VAL A 68 1.46 -0.39 0.78
CA VAL A 68 1.91 0.15 2.08
C VAL A 68 0.74 0.20 3.06
N GLY A 69 0.93 -0.35 4.26
CA GLY A 69 -0.09 -0.44 5.30
C GLY A 69 -1.11 -1.56 5.12
N ALA A 70 -0.98 -2.39 4.08
CA ALA A 70 -1.79 -3.60 3.88
C ALA A 70 -1.12 -4.82 4.52
N LEU A 71 -1.92 -5.79 4.96
CA LEU A 71 -1.46 -7.10 5.44
C LEU A 71 -1.52 -8.16 4.34
N HIS A 72 -2.51 -8.07 3.44
CA HIS A 72 -2.74 -9.01 2.35
C HIS A 72 -2.70 -8.32 0.99
N PRO A 73 -2.40 -9.05 -0.11
CA PRO A 73 -2.31 -8.48 -1.46
C PRO A 73 -3.58 -7.75 -1.94
N GLU A 74 -4.74 -8.18 -1.46
CA GLU A 74 -6.05 -7.64 -1.82
C GLU A 74 -6.49 -6.44 -0.96
N ASP A 75 -5.80 -6.15 0.15
CA ASP A 75 -6.12 -5.00 0.98
C ASP A 75 -5.77 -3.68 0.27
N ASP A 76 -6.60 -2.67 0.47
CA ASP A 76 -6.36 -1.33 -0.09
C ASP A 76 -5.03 -0.73 0.40
N GLY A 77 -4.66 -1.00 1.67
CA GLY A 77 -3.57 -0.35 2.36
C GLY A 77 -3.91 1.06 2.80
N ALA A 78 -2.89 1.81 3.19
CA ALA A 78 -3.01 3.21 3.53
C ALA A 78 -3.06 4.09 2.27
N TYR A 79 -3.79 5.20 2.36
CA TYR A 79 -3.86 6.21 1.30
C TYR A 79 -2.93 7.36 1.66
N PHE A 80 -2.19 7.86 0.70
CA PHE A 80 -1.25 8.96 0.88
C PHE A 80 -1.57 10.09 -0.10
N ALA A 81 -1.57 11.32 0.36
CA ALA A 81 -1.38 12.44 -0.56
C ALA A 81 0.09 12.42 -1.02
N TRP A 82 0.36 12.82 -2.25
CA TRP A 82 1.68 12.71 -2.84
C TRP A 82 2.72 13.51 -2.05
N GLY A 83 3.81 12.84 -1.62
CA GLY A 83 4.84 13.44 -0.77
C GLY A 83 4.52 13.49 0.73
N GLU A 84 3.31 13.10 1.15
CA GLU A 84 2.98 12.94 2.57
C GLU A 84 3.30 11.53 3.05
N LYS A 85 3.54 11.38 4.36
CA LYS A 85 4.10 10.16 4.96
C LYS A 85 3.08 9.33 5.74
N SER A 86 1.89 9.85 5.92
CA SER A 86 0.84 9.21 6.71
C SER A 86 -0.53 9.36 6.05
N ASP A 87 -1.37 8.39 6.32
CA ASP A 87 -2.79 8.41 6.04
C ASP A 87 -3.48 9.56 6.80
N LYS A 88 -4.59 10.06 6.26
CA LYS A 88 -5.42 11.10 6.87
C LYS A 88 -6.90 10.91 6.52
N THR A 89 -7.78 11.64 7.18
CA THR A 89 -9.24 11.50 6.99
C THR A 89 -9.80 12.35 5.85
N VAL A 90 -9.14 13.46 5.51
CA VAL A 90 -9.60 14.41 4.48
C VAL A 90 -8.47 14.70 3.48
N TYR A 91 -8.75 14.46 2.20
CA TYR A 91 -7.83 14.62 1.07
C TYR A 91 -8.27 15.78 0.18
N SER A 92 -7.94 16.99 0.59
CA SER A 92 -8.27 18.23 -0.13
C SER A 92 -7.06 19.15 -0.20
N LEU A 93 -7.10 20.10 -1.13
CA LEU A 93 -6.03 21.09 -1.26
C LEU A 93 -5.79 21.87 0.04
N SER A 94 -6.87 22.21 0.78
CA SER A 94 -6.79 22.94 2.05
C SER A 94 -6.14 22.14 3.19
N GLN A 95 -6.10 20.81 3.07
CA GLN A 95 -5.50 19.89 4.04
C GLN A 95 -4.17 19.29 3.55
N TYR A 96 -3.69 19.74 2.40
CA TYR A 96 -2.44 19.25 1.83
C TYR A 96 -1.24 20.02 2.39
N THR A 97 -0.35 19.29 3.09
CA THR A 97 0.76 19.88 3.85
C THR A 97 1.86 20.49 2.98
N LEU A 98 1.94 20.09 1.72
CA LEU A 98 2.92 20.60 0.75
C LEU A 98 2.34 21.72 -0.13
N TYR A 99 1.23 22.32 0.25
CA TYR A 99 0.67 23.49 -0.40
C TYR A 99 0.72 24.70 0.51
N ASP A 100 1.31 25.79 0.04
CA ASP A 100 1.33 27.06 0.76
C ASP A 100 -0.04 27.76 0.61
N GLN A 101 -0.87 27.61 1.64
CA GLN A 101 -2.22 28.20 1.68
C GLN A 101 -2.20 29.73 1.69
N VAL A 102 -1.10 30.36 2.12
CA VAL A 102 -0.97 31.82 2.23
C VAL A 102 -0.67 32.44 0.87
N HIS A 103 0.27 31.84 0.13
CA HIS A 103 0.69 32.35 -1.18
C HIS A 103 0.00 31.67 -2.36
N GLY A 104 -0.80 30.62 -2.10
CA GLY A 104 -1.54 29.89 -3.15
C GLY A 104 -0.63 29.12 -4.11
N THR A 105 0.52 28.64 -3.64
CA THR A 105 1.53 28.01 -4.46
C THR A 105 2.03 26.69 -3.87
N TYR A 106 2.61 25.85 -4.71
CA TYR A 106 3.46 24.75 -4.26
C TYR A 106 4.88 25.28 -4.09
N PRO A 107 5.53 25.07 -2.93
CA PRO A 107 6.95 25.41 -2.78
C PRO A 107 7.76 24.69 -3.86
N TYR A 108 8.56 25.45 -4.61
CA TYR A 108 9.51 24.87 -5.54
C TYR A 108 10.70 24.35 -4.73
N GLU A 109 10.76 23.03 -4.58
CA GLU A 109 11.96 22.32 -4.10
C GLU A 109 12.33 21.29 -5.17
N GLU A 110 13.56 21.35 -5.65
CA GLU A 110 14.09 20.43 -6.66
C GLU A 110 13.90 18.96 -6.28
N THR A 111 13.92 18.66 -4.97
CA THR A 111 13.65 17.33 -4.42
C THR A 111 12.23 16.85 -4.64
N LEU A 112 11.28 17.75 -4.93
CA LEU A 112 9.88 17.42 -5.17
C LEU A 112 9.57 17.07 -6.63
N GLU A 113 10.50 17.19 -7.57
CA GLU A 113 10.30 16.69 -8.93
C GLU A 113 10.23 15.16 -8.95
N ASN A 114 11.02 14.50 -8.07
CA ASN A 114 10.99 13.06 -7.87
C ASN A 114 11.24 12.74 -6.38
N ILE A 115 10.23 12.21 -5.70
CA ILE A 115 10.27 11.96 -4.26
C ILE A 115 10.80 10.56 -3.87
N ALA A 116 11.16 9.70 -4.84
CA ALA A 116 11.64 8.35 -4.53
C ALA A 116 12.87 8.37 -3.60
N ALA A 117 12.80 7.63 -2.51
CA ALA A 117 13.84 7.53 -1.48
C ALA A 117 14.22 8.85 -0.78
N THR A 118 13.44 9.90 -0.95
CA THR A 118 13.61 11.20 -0.24
C THR A 118 12.86 11.23 1.09
N ALA A 119 12.95 12.35 1.80
CA ALA A 119 12.17 12.60 3.00
C ALA A 119 10.65 12.68 2.75
N TYR A 120 10.22 12.78 1.50
CA TYR A 120 8.81 12.86 1.07
C TYR A 120 8.26 11.51 0.58
N ASP A 121 9.05 10.46 0.61
CA ASP A 121 8.64 9.12 0.19
C ASP A 121 7.84 8.43 1.28
N GLY A 122 6.53 8.26 1.06
CA GLY A 122 5.62 7.58 2.00
C GLY A 122 6.00 6.11 2.23
N ALA A 123 6.44 5.39 1.19
CA ALA A 123 6.85 3.99 1.32
C ALA A 123 8.14 3.86 2.15
N ALA A 124 9.16 4.67 1.85
CA ALA A 124 10.41 4.70 2.61
C ALA A 124 10.17 5.10 4.08
N SER A 125 9.25 6.03 4.32
CA SER A 125 8.88 6.47 5.67
C SER A 125 8.21 5.36 6.50
N GLN A 126 7.33 4.57 5.89
CA GLN A 126 6.56 3.54 6.58
C GLN A 126 7.32 2.21 6.73
N LEU A 127 8.09 1.83 5.71
CA LEU A 127 8.73 0.52 5.64
C LEU A 127 10.23 0.56 5.93
N GLY A 128 10.83 1.73 5.87
CA GLY A 128 12.30 1.90 5.92
C GLY A 128 12.97 1.56 4.59
N GLN A 129 14.23 2.00 4.46
CA GLN A 129 15.06 1.66 3.30
C GLN A 129 15.32 0.13 3.24
N PRO A 130 15.41 -0.47 2.06
CA PRO A 130 15.45 0.16 0.71
C PRO A 130 14.09 0.35 0.02
N TRP A 131 12.97 0.18 0.72
CA TRP A 131 11.63 0.39 0.16
C TRP A 131 11.42 1.84 -0.26
N LYS A 132 10.74 2.03 -1.39
CA LYS A 132 10.41 3.35 -1.93
C LYS A 132 9.17 3.29 -2.81
N ILE A 133 8.60 4.46 -3.09
CA ILE A 133 7.58 4.65 -4.11
C ILE A 133 8.17 4.35 -5.51
N PRO A 134 7.46 3.64 -6.41
CA PRO A 134 7.97 3.31 -7.75
C PRO A 134 8.13 4.55 -8.61
N THR A 135 9.13 4.55 -9.49
CA THR A 135 9.26 5.56 -10.54
C THR A 135 8.29 5.30 -11.69
N LYS A 136 8.07 6.33 -12.52
CA LYS A 136 7.29 6.22 -13.75
C LYS A 136 7.84 5.13 -14.69
N GLU A 137 9.18 5.03 -14.78
CA GLU A 137 9.87 4.05 -15.64
C GLU A 137 9.67 2.61 -15.11
N GLN A 138 9.69 2.41 -13.80
CA GLN A 138 9.40 1.10 -13.19
C GLN A 138 7.96 0.68 -13.42
N ILE A 139 7.00 1.61 -13.35
CA ILE A 139 5.60 1.34 -13.70
C ILE A 139 5.46 1.03 -15.19
N ASP A 140 6.12 1.78 -16.06
CA ASP A 140 6.11 1.55 -17.52
C ASP A 140 6.69 0.18 -17.87
N GLU A 141 7.78 -0.22 -17.20
CA GLU A 141 8.35 -1.55 -17.37
C GLU A 141 7.38 -2.65 -16.94
N LEU A 142 6.72 -2.49 -15.78
CA LEU A 142 5.70 -3.44 -15.30
C LEU A 142 4.55 -3.57 -16.30
N LEU A 143 4.07 -2.44 -16.84
CA LEU A 143 3.00 -2.41 -17.86
C LEU A 143 3.39 -3.13 -19.14
N LYS A 144 4.65 -2.99 -19.59
CA LYS A 144 5.15 -3.52 -20.87
C LYS A 144 5.64 -4.95 -20.82
N LYS A 145 6.17 -5.40 -19.66
CA LYS A 145 6.85 -6.68 -19.54
C LYS A 145 6.03 -7.79 -18.90
N CYS A 146 4.96 -7.42 -18.17
CA CYS A 146 4.11 -8.38 -17.48
C CYS A 146 2.81 -8.65 -18.24
N SER A 147 2.21 -9.80 -17.97
CA SER A 147 0.83 -10.08 -18.37
C SER A 147 -0.13 -9.70 -17.26
N TRP A 148 -1.35 -9.28 -17.65
CA TRP A 148 -2.33 -8.69 -16.75
C TRP A 148 -3.67 -9.37 -16.92
N ALA A 149 -4.25 -9.90 -15.85
CA ALA A 149 -5.57 -10.51 -15.84
C ALA A 149 -6.46 -9.83 -14.80
N TRP A 150 -7.54 -9.17 -15.24
CA TRP A 150 -8.55 -8.64 -14.33
C TRP A 150 -9.35 -9.78 -13.73
N GLY A 151 -9.62 -9.71 -12.44
CA GLY A 151 -10.37 -10.74 -11.73
C GLY A 151 -10.73 -10.32 -10.31
N VAL A 152 -11.11 -11.31 -9.52
CA VAL A 152 -11.45 -11.13 -8.10
C VAL A 152 -10.58 -12.07 -7.27
N THR A 153 -9.91 -11.53 -6.27
CA THR A 153 -9.13 -12.27 -5.28
C THR A 153 -9.71 -12.00 -3.90
N ASN A 154 -10.11 -13.03 -3.19
CA ASN A 154 -10.73 -12.94 -1.85
C ASN A 154 -11.87 -11.90 -1.77
N GLY A 155 -12.69 -11.80 -2.82
CA GLY A 155 -13.80 -10.86 -2.89
C GLY A 155 -13.45 -9.45 -3.37
N VAL A 156 -12.17 -9.16 -3.64
CA VAL A 156 -11.68 -7.85 -4.09
C VAL A 156 -11.35 -7.88 -5.57
N ALA A 157 -11.93 -6.95 -6.34
CA ALA A 157 -11.63 -6.79 -7.76
C ALA A 157 -10.25 -6.14 -7.97
N GLY A 158 -9.55 -6.53 -9.03
CA GLY A 158 -8.23 -5.98 -9.35
C GLY A 158 -7.53 -6.74 -10.46
N TYR A 159 -6.23 -6.48 -10.61
CA TYR A 159 -5.39 -7.18 -11.57
C TYR A 159 -4.42 -8.15 -10.89
N THR A 160 -4.43 -9.39 -11.33
CA THR A 160 -3.27 -10.27 -11.17
C THR A 160 -2.25 -9.91 -12.25
N VAL A 161 -1.08 -9.47 -11.83
CA VAL A 161 0.06 -9.14 -12.71
C VAL A 161 1.05 -10.28 -12.62
N THR A 162 1.38 -10.88 -13.75
CA THR A 162 2.33 -12.01 -13.83
C THR A 162 3.58 -11.58 -14.58
N GLY A 163 4.71 -11.68 -13.92
CA GLY A 163 6.01 -11.35 -14.47
C GLY A 163 6.54 -12.39 -15.48
N PRO A 164 7.59 -12.06 -16.22
CA PRO A 164 8.25 -12.98 -17.15
C PRO A 164 8.71 -14.31 -16.54
N ASN A 165 9.06 -14.30 -15.25
CA ASN A 165 9.49 -15.48 -14.50
C ASN A 165 8.32 -16.31 -13.93
N GLY A 166 7.07 -15.87 -14.13
CA GLY A 166 5.86 -16.53 -13.64
C GLY A 166 5.41 -16.09 -12.25
N ASN A 167 6.19 -15.32 -11.52
CA ASN A 167 5.80 -14.76 -10.22
C ASN A 167 4.69 -13.72 -10.39
N LYS A 168 3.90 -13.53 -9.35
CA LYS A 168 2.66 -12.74 -9.41
C LYS A 168 2.57 -11.76 -8.26
N ILE A 169 1.98 -10.61 -8.54
CA ILE A 169 1.42 -9.69 -7.54
C ILE A 169 -0.04 -9.40 -7.88
N PHE A 170 -0.83 -9.01 -6.87
CA PHE A 170 -2.21 -8.57 -7.08
C PHE A 170 -2.30 -7.07 -6.79
N LEU A 171 -2.88 -6.30 -7.70
CA LEU A 171 -3.14 -4.86 -7.57
C LEU A 171 -4.65 -4.65 -7.40
N PRO A 172 -5.14 -4.31 -6.18
CA PRO A 172 -6.57 -4.12 -5.94
C PRO A 172 -7.12 -2.87 -6.61
N ALA A 173 -8.39 -2.90 -6.99
CA ALA A 173 -9.15 -1.73 -7.40
C ALA A 173 -9.55 -0.92 -6.15
N ALA A 174 -8.56 -0.39 -5.45
CA ALA A 174 -8.70 0.30 -4.18
C ALA A 174 -9.42 1.67 -4.29
N GLY A 175 -9.57 2.20 -5.52
CA GLY A 175 -10.10 3.56 -5.71
C GLY A 175 -9.08 4.62 -5.30
N LYS A 176 -9.60 5.81 -4.99
CA LYS A 176 -8.84 6.96 -4.46
C LYS A 176 -9.66 7.70 -3.41
N ARG A 177 -9.00 8.47 -2.56
CA ARG A 177 -9.63 9.35 -1.58
C ARG A 177 -9.66 10.78 -2.11
N VAL A 178 -10.86 11.38 -2.11
CA VAL A 178 -11.08 12.80 -2.43
C VAL A 178 -11.97 13.37 -1.34
N ASP A 179 -11.55 14.44 -0.71
CA ASP A 179 -12.14 14.93 0.52
C ASP A 179 -12.23 13.81 1.58
N SER A 180 -13.41 13.54 2.10
CA SER A 180 -13.67 12.43 3.04
C SER A 180 -14.18 11.15 2.37
N ASN A 181 -14.29 11.13 1.03
CA ASN A 181 -14.91 10.04 0.28
C ASN A 181 -13.87 9.12 -0.34
N THR A 182 -14.27 7.85 -0.53
CA THR A 182 -13.53 6.92 -1.41
C THR A 182 -14.28 6.80 -2.73
N GLU A 183 -13.62 7.13 -3.83
CA GLU A 183 -14.18 7.09 -5.17
C GLU A 183 -13.65 5.87 -5.94
N ASN A 184 -14.50 5.30 -6.80
CA ASN A 184 -14.18 4.22 -7.75
C ASN A 184 -13.62 2.92 -7.11
N LYS A 185 -13.76 2.72 -5.80
CA LYS A 185 -13.39 1.46 -5.16
C LYS A 185 -14.15 0.28 -5.78
N GLY A 186 -13.45 -0.82 -6.04
CA GLY A 186 -13.97 -2.02 -6.69
C GLY A 186 -14.03 -1.95 -8.22
N THR A 187 -13.78 -0.79 -8.83
CA THR A 187 -13.82 -0.59 -10.28
C THR A 187 -12.52 -0.07 -10.86
N THR A 188 -11.77 0.74 -10.10
CA THR A 188 -10.51 1.34 -10.53
C THR A 188 -9.50 1.33 -9.40
N GLY A 189 -8.25 1.01 -9.70
CA GLY A 189 -7.11 1.20 -8.80
C GLY A 189 -6.26 2.36 -9.29
N TYR A 190 -5.77 3.15 -8.36
CA TYR A 190 -4.83 4.25 -8.58
C TYR A 190 -3.64 4.06 -7.65
N PHE A 191 -2.42 4.18 -8.16
CA PHE A 191 -1.21 4.01 -7.37
C PHE A 191 -0.23 5.12 -7.70
N TRP A 192 0.34 5.77 -6.69
CA TRP A 192 1.32 6.82 -6.91
C TRP A 192 2.60 6.35 -7.57
N ALA A 193 3.11 7.15 -8.49
CA ALA A 193 4.51 7.17 -8.90
C ALA A 193 5.26 8.32 -8.23
N SER A 194 6.60 8.26 -8.26
CA SER A 194 7.45 9.18 -7.53
C SER A 194 7.61 10.56 -8.16
N ALA A 195 7.25 10.74 -9.43
CA ALA A 195 7.52 11.98 -10.16
C ALA A 195 6.28 12.84 -10.33
N LEU A 196 6.49 14.17 -10.36
CA LEU A 196 5.50 15.14 -10.81
C LEU A 196 5.10 14.88 -12.25
N ALA A 197 3.88 15.28 -12.61
CA ALA A 197 3.44 15.26 -14.00
C ALA A 197 4.17 16.32 -14.82
N ASP A 198 4.61 15.97 -16.04
CA ASP A 198 5.39 16.86 -16.92
C ASP A 198 4.67 18.17 -17.29
N ARG A 199 3.36 18.25 -17.04
CA ARG A 199 2.49 19.34 -17.47
C ARG A 199 1.99 20.25 -16.36
N SER A 200 2.20 19.88 -15.10
CA SER A 200 1.53 20.56 -13.99
C SER A 200 2.21 20.28 -12.65
N ASP A 201 2.50 21.34 -11.92
CA ASP A 201 2.96 21.24 -10.52
C ASP A 201 1.87 20.79 -9.55
N PHE A 202 0.62 20.73 -10.02
CA PHE A 202 -0.55 20.32 -9.21
C PHE A 202 -0.79 18.82 -9.22
N GLU A 203 -0.19 18.11 -10.17
CA GLU A 203 -0.43 16.68 -10.42
C GLU A 203 0.87 15.89 -10.34
N ALA A 204 0.73 14.61 -9.95
CA ALA A 204 1.82 13.63 -10.00
C ALA A 204 1.39 12.41 -10.81
N PHE A 205 2.37 11.67 -11.35
CA PHE A 205 2.10 10.46 -12.10
C PHE A 205 1.50 9.36 -11.25
N THR A 206 0.63 8.59 -11.86
CA THR A 206 -0.02 7.41 -11.26
C THR A 206 -0.05 6.25 -12.23
N LEU A 207 -0.11 5.03 -11.71
CA LEU A 207 -0.64 3.89 -12.42
C LEU A 207 -2.16 3.86 -12.21
N GLU A 208 -2.93 3.92 -13.29
CA GLU A 208 -4.38 3.73 -13.27
C GLU A 208 -4.74 2.39 -13.90
N ILE A 209 -5.54 1.58 -13.20
CA ILE A 209 -6.00 0.27 -13.64
C ILE A 209 -7.52 0.14 -13.51
N SER A 210 -8.16 -0.36 -14.55
CA SER A 210 -9.58 -0.74 -14.58
C SER A 210 -9.81 -1.81 -15.64
N THR A 211 -11.01 -2.34 -15.78
CA THR A 211 -11.34 -3.29 -16.87
C THR A 211 -11.08 -2.71 -18.26
N ALA A 212 -11.19 -1.38 -18.41
CA ALA A 212 -11.04 -0.67 -19.69
C ALA A 212 -9.62 -0.10 -19.89
N LYS A 213 -8.81 0.07 -18.83
CA LYS A 213 -7.58 0.86 -18.89
C LYS A 213 -6.49 0.31 -17.99
N ARG A 214 -5.27 0.31 -18.49
CA ARG A 214 -4.03 0.14 -17.73
C ARG A 214 -3.02 1.09 -18.32
N ALA A 215 -2.74 2.17 -17.63
CA ALA A 215 -1.88 3.22 -18.16
C ALA A 215 -1.27 4.06 -17.05
N ILE A 216 -0.17 4.72 -17.38
CA ILE A 216 0.31 5.86 -16.62
C ILE A 216 -0.66 7.02 -16.88
N ASN A 217 -1.10 7.64 -15.81
CA ASN A 217 -1.97 8.81 -15.79
C ASN A 217 -1.46 9.81 -14.74
N TYR A 218 -2.26 10.78 -14.38
CA TYR A 218 -1.93 11.74 -13.31
C TYR A 218 -3.14 11.97 -12.42
N GLU A 219 -2.86 12.42 -11.20
CA GLU A 219 -3.87 12.79 -10.23
C GLU A 219 -3.39 13.99 -9.41
N ASN A 220 -4.33 14.76 -8.87
CA ASN A 220 -4.00 15.87 -7.99
C ASN A 220 -3.18 15.40 -6.79
N ARG A 221 -2.08 16.10 -6.48
CA ARG A 221 -1.15 15.73 -5.39
C ARG A 221 -1.83 15.58 -4.03
N TYR A 222 -2.91 16.31 -3.78
CA TYR A 222 -3.66 16.26 -2.53
C TYR A 222 -4.64 15.06 -2.44
N SER A 223 -4.91 14.35 -3.54
CA SER A 223 -5.73 13.12 -3.53
C SER A 223 -5.02 12.01 -2.77
N GLY A 224 -5.78 11.17 -2.10
CA GLY A 224 -5.24 10.01 -1.38
C GLY A 224 -5.21 8.77 -2.26
N LEU A 225 -4.02 8.28 -2.57
CA LEU A 225 -3.83 7.05 -3.33
C LEU A 225 -2.94 6.06 -2.57
N PRO A 226 -3.16 4.75 -2.73
CA PRO A 226 -2.23 3.73 -2.28
C PRO A 226 -0.85 3.84 -2.94
N ILE A 227 0.16 3.30 -2.27
CA ILE A 227 1.50 3.10 -2.80
C ILE A 227 1.75 1.60 -2.88
N ARG A 228 2.06 1.08 -4.08
CA ARG A 228 2.66 -0.24 -4.25
C ARG A 228 4.18 -0.07 -4.22
N PRO A 229 4.86 -0.44 -3.13
CA PRO A 229 6.27 -0.12 -2.97
C PRO A 229 7.17 -1.01 -3.81
N VAL A 230 8.39 -0.52 -4.06
CA VAL A 230 9.48 -1.24 -4.76
C VAL A 230 10.79 -1.16 -4.00
N LYS A 231 11.72 -2.06 -4.31
CA LYS A 231 13.11 -2.01 -3.86
C LYS A 231 14.07 -2.63 -4.85
#